data_6df4292daf15d1d575ccc1fda3ada0ac
#
_entry.id   6df4292daf15d1d575ccc1fda3ada0ac
#
_cell.length_a   1.000
_cell.length_b   1.000
_cell.length_c   1.000
_cell.angle_alpha   90.00
_cell.angle_beta   90.00
_cell.angle_gamma   90.00
#
_symmetry.space_group_name_H-M   'P 1'
#
loop_
_entity.id
_entity.type
_entity.pdbx_description
1 polymer ?
#
loop_
_entity_poly.entity_id
_entity_poly.type
_entity_poly.pdbx_seq_one_letter_code
_entity_poly.pdbx_strand_id
1 'polypeptide(L)'
;AANTLNRLLDVFPPSQQQQIRTMTAGSLRGIVCQQLLPSADEHLTIGYELLVGNLAVSNIIVEKMTHRLKGVMETGQKAGMCTFEGNVLEKFKLGAITEETARAYIREKAVLGELEREVAIQGAKKLAQGGN
;
A
#
# COMPACT_ATOMS: atom_id res chain seq x y z
N ALA A 1 0.78 -4.94 -5.36
CA ALA A 1 0.26 -6.33 -5.31
C ALA A 1 -0.43 -6.73 -6.61
N ALA A 2 -1.45 -5.97 -7.07
CA ALA A 2 -2.19 -6.31 -8.30
C ALA A 2 -1.28 -6.45 -9.53
N ASN A 3 -0.40 -5.49 -9.77
CA ASN A 3 0.55 -5.53 -10.89
C ASN A 3 1.53 -6.71 -10.78
N THR A 4 2.01 -7.02 -9.58
CA THR A 4 2.90 -8.16 -9.34
C THR A 4 2.21 -9.47 -9.70
N LEU A 5 0.96 -9.62 -9.27
CA LEU A 5 0.17 -10.80 -9.57
C LEU A 5 -0.11 -10.94 -11.08
N ASN A 6 -0.50 -9.85 -11.75
CA ASN A 6 -0.72 -9.86 -13.20
C ASN A 6 0.55 -10.26 -13.96
N ARG A 7 1.70 -9.66 -13.61
CA ARG A 7 2.99 -9.99 -14.23
C ARG A 7 3.38 -11.46 -14.03
N LEU A 8 3.11 -12.02 -12.85
CA LEU A 8 3.32 -13.44 -12.60
C LEU A 8 2.48 -14.32 -13.53
N LEU A 9 1.22 -13.97 -13.71
CA LEU A 9 0.29 -14.73 -14.54
C LEU A 9 0.58 -14.58 -16.05
N ASP A 10 1.04 -13.41 -16.48
CA ASP A 10 1.33 -13.10 -17.88
C ASP A 10 2.57 -13.84 -18.43
N VAL A 11 3.39 -14.43 -17.56
CA VAL A 11 4.52 -15.31 -17.97
C VAL A 11 4.03 -16.59 -18.62
N PHE A 12 2.80 -17.04 -18.33
CA PHE A 12 2.24 -18.29 -18.82
C PHE A 12 1.43 -18.09 -20.11
N PRO A 13 1.42 -19.10 -21.03
CA PRO A 13 0.58 -19.06 -22.21
C PRO A 13 -0.91 -18.90 -21.86
N PRO A 14 -1.71 -18.21 -22.70
CA PRO A 14 -3.14 -17.97 -22.44
C PRO A 14 -3.93 -19.25 -22.14
N SER A 15 -3.57 -20.38 -22.77
CA SER A 15 -4.21 -21.69 -22.55
C SER A 15 -4.00 -22.25 -21.14
N GLN A 16 -2.96 -21.81 -20.44
CA GLN A 16 -2.63 -22.28 -19.08
C GLN A 16 -3.01 -21.28 -18.00
N GLN A 17 -3.27 -20.02 -18.34
CA GLN A 17 -3.47 -18.94 -17.37
C GLN A 17 -4.61 -19.23 -16.39
N GLN A 18 -5.71 -19.84 -16.83
CA GLN A 18 -6.84 -20.13 -15.92
C GLN A 18 -6.46 -21.17 -14.86
N GLN A 19 -5.73 -22.21 -15.25
CA GLN A 19 -5.23 -23.22 -14.31
C GLN A 19 -4.24 -22.61 -13.32
N ILE A 20 -3.30 -21.79 -13.81
CA ILE A 20 -2.31 -21.10 -12.97
C ILE A 20 -2.99 -20.13 -12.00
N ARG A 21 -4.03 -19.40 -12.42
CA ARG A 21 -4.83 -18.55 -11.53
C ARG A 21 -5.45 -19.33 -10.38
N THR A 22 -6.08 -20.45 -10.69
CA THR A 22 -6.70 -21.32 -9.68
C THR A 22 -5.67 -21.85 -8.68
N MET A 23 -4.52 -22.31 -9.16
CA MET A 23 -3.43 -22.78 -8.31
C MET A 23 -2.84 -21.65 -7.45
N THR A 24 -2.60 -20.49 -8.03
CA THR A 24 -2.10 -19.31 -7.31
C THR A 24 -3.10 -18.88 -6.24
N ALA A 25 -4.37 -18.79 -6.57
CA ALA A 25 -5.44 -18.41 -5.63
C ALA A 25 -5.51 -19.35 -4.42
N GLY A 26 -5.30 -20.65 -4.63
CA GLY A 26 -5.33 -21.66 -3.56
C GLY A 26 -4.07 -21.70 -2.70
N SER A 27 -2.93 -21.25 -3.23
CA SER A 27 -1.63 -21.33 -2.53
C SER A 27 -1.10 -20.00 -2.00
N LEU A 28 -1.61 -18.86 -2.49
CA LEU A 28 -1.12 -17.53 -2.12
C LEU A 28 -1.34 -17.26 -0.63
N ARG A 29 -0.26 -16.93 0.09
CA ARG A 29 -0.30 -16.51 1.49
C ARG A 29 -0.24 -14.99 1.64
N GLY A 30 0.49 -14.32 0.78
CA GLY A 30 0.58 -12.86 0.77
C GLY A 30 1.49 -12.34 -0.32
N ILE A 31 1.43 -11.04 -0.56
CA ILE A 31 2.33 -10.30 -1.44
C ILE A 31 2.82 -9.09 -0.66
N VAL A 32 4.14 -8.94 -0.58
CA VAL A 32 4.79 -7.74 -0.04
C VAL A 32 5.49 -7.04 -1.19
N CYS A 33 5.11 -5.79 -1.44
CA CYS A 33 5.85 -4.91 -2.34
C CYS A 33 6.48 -3.81 -1.51
N GLN A 34 7.78 -3.57 -1.68
CA GLN A 34 8.51 -2.61 -0.87
C GLN A 34 9.34 -1.65 -1.71
N GLN A 35 9.55 -0.47 -1.17
CA GLN A 35 10.40 0.56 -1.76
C GLN A 35 11.12 1.32 -0.64
N LEU A 36 12.39 1.68 -0.88
CA LEU A 36 13.12 2.55 0.02
C LEU A 36 12.68 4.00 -0.14
N LEU A 37 12.46 4.67 0.98
CA LEU A 37 12.07 6.08 1.06
C LEU A 37 13.14 6.85 1.84
N PRO A 38 13.44 8.11 1.47
CA PRO A 38 14.21 9.01 2.33
C PRO A 38 13.51 9.20 3.67
N SER A 39 14.20 8.96 4.77
CA SER A 39 13.68 9.19 6.11
C SER A 39 13.98 10.60 6.61
N ALA A 40 13.35 11.01 7.70
CA ALA A 40 13.50 12.34 8.27
C ALA A 40 14.89 12.57 8.91
N ASP A 41 15.62 11.51 9.22
CA ASP A 41 16.96 11.51 9.81
C ASP A 41 18.11 11.30 8.79
N GLU A 42 17.84 11.59 7.50
CA GLU A 42 18.79 11.46 6.38
C GLU A 42 19.23 10.03 6.06
N HIS A 43 18.51 9.02 6.58
CA HIS A 43 18.69 7.61 6.23
C HIS A 43 17.62 7.14 5.24
N LEU A 44 17.45 5.85 5.14
CA LEU A 44 16.40 5.21 4.34
C LEU A 44 15.46 4.43 5.26
N THR A 45 14.18 4.50 4.98
CA THR A 45 13.15 3.66 5.59
C THR A 45 12.41 2.88 4.51
N ILE A 46 11.71 1.82 4.90
CA ILE A 46 10.97 0.98 3.95
C ILE A 46 9.50 1.41 3.92
N GLY A 47 9.05 1.90 2.76
CA GLY A 47 7.63 1.93 2.43
C GLY A 47 7.20 0.60 1.85
N TYR A 48 6.02 0.09 2.21
CA TYR A 48 5.55 -1.19 1.72
C TYR A 48 4.04 -1.24 1.51
N GLU A 49 3.65 -2.18 0.67
CA GLU A 49 2.29 -2.62 0.46
C GLU A 49 2.19 -4.08 0.88
N LEU A 50 1.15 -4.45 1.61
CA LEU A 50 0.93 -5.82 2.06
C LEU A 50 -0.48 -6.28 1.71
N LEU A 51 -0.55 -7.33 0.91
CA LEU A 51 -1.76 -8.10 0.63
C LEU A 51 -1.66 -9.44 1.36
N VAL A 52 -2.66 -9.79 2.17
CA VAL A 52 -2.74 -11.09 2.84
C VAL A 52 -3.72 -11.99 2.08
N GLY A 53 -3.30 -13.23 1.79
CA GLY A 53 -4.14 -14.23 1.13
C GLY A 53 -5.32 -14.64 2.01
N ASN A 54 -6.52 -14.51 1.49
CA ASN A 54 -7.76 -14.96 2.11
C ASN A 54 -8.77 -15.33 1.01
N LEU A 55 -9.96 -15.80 1.41
CA LEU A 55 -10.98 -16.25 0.46
C LEU A 55 -11.42 -15.14 -0.51
N ALA A 56 -11.53 -13.89 -0.06
CA ALA A 56 -11.89 -12.77 -0.93
C ALA A 56 -10.82 -12.51 -1.99
N VAL A 57 -9.54 -12.54 -1.59
CA VAL A 57 -8.39 -12.41 -2.51
C VAL A 57 -8.37 -13.58 -3.51
N SER A 58 -8.58 -14.81 -3.05
CA SER A 58 -8.62 -15.99 -3.91
C SER A 58 -9.72 -15.87 -4.98
N ASN A 59 -10.92 -15.47 -4.60
CA ASN A 59 -12.03 -15.28 -5.54
C ASN A 59 -11.69 -14.19 -6.59
N ILE A 60 -11.13 -13.06 -6.17
CA ILE A 60 -10.72 -11.98 -7.07
C ILE A 60 -9.68 -12.46 -8.10
N ILE A 61 -8.73 -13.31 -7.69
CA ILE A 61 -7.71 -13.87 -8.58
C ILE A 61 -8.35 -14.79 -9.61
N VAL A 62 -9.21 -15.71 -9.19
CA VAL A 62 -9.90 -16.67 -10.08
C VAL A 62 -10.80 -15.95 -11.07
N GLU A 63 -11.53 -14.93 -10.63
CA GLU A 63 -12.46 -14.14 -11.44
C GLU A 63 -11.78 -13.07 -12.32
N LYS A 64 -10.45 -12.99 -12.33
CA LYS A 64 -9.67 -11.99 -13.11
C LYS A 64 -9.95 -10.54 -12.74
N MET A 65 -10.42 -10.28 -11.52
CA MET A 65 -10.79 -8.95 -11.04
C MET A 65 -9.68 -8.30 -10.19
N THR A 66 -8.41 -8.46 -10.58
CA THR A 66 -7.25 -7.98 -9.80
C THR A 66 -7.27 -6.49 -9.47
N HIS A 67 -7.99 -5.67 -10.25
CA HIS A 67 -8.22 -4.25 -9.96
C HIS A 67 -8.97 -4.01 -8.64
N ARG A 68 -9.70 -5.02 -8.11
CA ARG A 68 -10.42 -4.93 -6.83
C ARG A 68 -9.54 -5.19 -5.61
N LEU A 69 -8.31 -5.68 -5.79
CA LEU A 69 -7.39 -6.00 -4.69
C LEU A 69 -7.05 -4.78 -3.83
N LYS A 70 -6.98 -3.60 -4.44
CA LYS A 70 -6.75 -2.35 -3.71
C LYS A 70 -7.83 -2.12 -2.63
N GLY A 71 -9.10 -2.20 -2.98
CA GLY A 71 -10.21 -2.05 -2.04
C GLY A 71 -10.17 -3.09 -0.91
N VAL A 72 -9.72 -4.32 -1.21
CA VAL A 72 -9.53 -5.35 -0.17
C VAL A 72 -8.41 -4.98 0.79
N MET A 73 -7.29 -4.40 0.31
CA MET A 73 -6.20 -3.94 1.18
C MET A 73 -6.64 -2.76 2.05
N GLU A 74 -7.41 -1.81 1.50
CA GLU A 74 -7.93 -0.65 2.23
C GLU A 74 -8.85 -1.06 3.39
N THR A 75 -9.68 -2.08 3.19
CA THR A 75 -10.60 -2.59 4.22
C THR A 75 -9.98 -3.67 5.11
N GLY A 76 -8.87 -4.26 4.70
CA GLY A 76 -8.20 -5.38 5.34
C GLY A 76 -7.17 -5.00 6.42
N GLN A 77 -7.18 -3.78 6.93
CA GLN A 77 -6.20 -3.29 7.92
C GLN A 77 -6.15 -4.16 9.18
N LYS A 78 -7.29 -4.66 9.66
CA LYS A 78 -7.34 -5.57 10.82
C LYS A 78 -6.62 -6.91 10.59
N ALA A 79 -6.49 -7.32 9.33
CA ALA A 79 -5.72 -8.49 8.91
C ALA A 79 -4.24 -8.15 8.59
N GLY A 80 -3.81 -6.91 8.86
CA GLY A 80 -2.45 -6.43 8.60
C GLY A 80 -2.23 -5.93 7.18
N MET A 81 -3.26 -5.89 6.33
CA MET A 81 -3.12 -5.36 4.97
C MET A 81 -2.94 -3.85 4.96
N CYS A 82 -2.17 -3.35 4.02
CA CYS A 82 -2.06 -1.91 3.75
C CYS A 82 -1.73 -1.64 2.29
N THR A 83 -2.19 -0.50 1.78
CA THR A 83 -1.73 0.05 0.51
C THR A 83 -0.39 0.77 0.70
N PHE A 84 0.40 0.89 -0.37
CA PHE A 84 1.68 1.59 -0.31
C PHE A 84 1.51 3.04 0.16
N GLU A 85 0.58 3.77 -0.42
CA GLU A 85 0.36 5.18 -0.07
C GLU A 85 -0.21 5.35 1.35
N GLY A 86 -1.06 4.43 1.81
CA GLY A 86 -1.50 4.38 3.20
C GLY A 86 -0.34 4.18 4.18
N ASN A 87 0.61 3.30 3.86
CA ASN A 87 1.81 3.09 4.66
C ASN A 87 2.73 4.33 4.66
N VAL A 88 2.89 5.00 3.50
CA VAL A 88 3.64 6.27 3.42
C VAL A 88 3.01 7.35 4.30
N LEU A 89 1.69 7.50 4.24
CA LEU A 89 0.97 8.45 5.11
C LEU A 89 1.16 8.15 6.59
N GLU A 90 1.10 6.89 6.99
CA GLU A 90 1.32 6.48 8.38
C GLU A 90 2.74 6.82 8.83
N LYS A 91 3.76 6.58 7.99
CA LYS A 91 5.14 6.97 8.28
C LYS A 91 5.30 8.48 8.48
N PHE A 92 4.61 9.28 7.69
CA PHE A 92 4.57 10.72 7.88
C PHE A 92 3.93 11.09 9.23
N LYS A 93 2.80 10.51 9.58
CA LYS A 93 2.13 10.72 10.88
C LYS A 93 3.04 10.39 12.07
N LEU A 94 3.88 9.36 11.93
CA LEU A 94 4.86 8.94 12.93
C LEU A 94 6.17 9.78 12.92
N GLY A 95 6.32 10.71 11.99
CA GLY A 95 7.53 11.52 11.86
C GLY A 95 8.74 10.78 11.27
N ALA A 96 8.55 9.58 10.71
CA ALA A 96 9.62 8.78 10.11
C ALA A 96 10.10 9.31 8.75
N ILE A 97 9.25 10.04 8.07
CA ILE A 97 9.55 10.71 6.78
C ILE A 97 9.09 12.17 6.82
N THR A 98 9.68 12.99 5.96
CA THR A 98 9.31 14.41 5.81
C THR A 98 8.02 14.56 4.99
N GLU A 99 7.39 15.74 5.06
CA GLU A 99 6.27 16.10 4.18
C GLU A 99 6.67 16.03 2.71
N GLU A 100 7.87 16.50 2.36
CA GLU A 100 8.39 16.44 0.99
C GLU A 100 8.45 14.99 0.48
N THR A 101 8.99 14.07 1.29
CA THR A 101 9.01 12.65 0.96
C THR A 101 7.59 12.11 0.80
N ALA A 102 6.67 12.41 1.72
CA ALA A 102 5.28 11.94 1.63
C ALA A 102 4.61 12.42 0.33
N ARG A 103 4.75 13.70 -0.03
CA ARG A 103 4.20 14.27 -1.28
C ARG A 103 4.82 13.67 -2.54
N ALA A 104 6.07 13.25 -2.51
CA ALA A 104 6.74 12.63 -3.64
C ALA A 104 6.17 11.23 -3.97
N TYR A 105 5.67 10.51 -2.98
CA TYR A 105 5.22 9.11 -3.11
C TYR A 105 3.70 8.91 -3.03
N ILE A 106 2.94 9.87 -2.51
CA ILE A 106 1.47 9.84 -2.47
C ILE A 106 0.93 10.56 -3.70
N ARG A 107 0.13 9.89 -4.51
CA ARG A 107 -0.48 10.43 -5.75
C ARG A 107 -1.99 10.35 -5.74
N GLU A 108 -2.56 9.49 -4.91
CA GLU A 108 -3.99 9.30 -4.81
C GLU A 108 -4.66 10.49 -4.11
N LYS A 109 -5.66 11.08 -4.75
CA LYS A 109 -6.33 12.30 -4.24
C LYS A 109 -6.92 12.14 -2.83
N ALA A 110 -7.48 10.98 -2.53
CA ALA A 110 -8.04 10.70 -1.20
C ALA A 110 -6.93 10.72 -0.12
N VAL A 111 -5.80 10.05 -0.38
CA VAL A 111 -4.66 9.98 0.54
C VAL A 111 -3.95 11.34 0.64
N LEU A 112 -3.84 12.08 -0.48
CA LEU A 112 -3.33 13.47 -0.46
C LEU A 112 -4.20 14.38 0.42
N GLY A 113 -5.52 14.25 0.35
CA GLY A 113 -6.43 15.02 1.20
C GLY A 113 -6.25 14.70 2.70
N GLU A 114 -5.92 13.45 3.03
CA GLU A 114 -5.57 13.07 4.40
C GLU A 114 -4.21 13.62 4.82
N LEU A 115 -3.22 13.59 3.93
CA LEU A 115 -1.90 14.18 4.16
C LEU A 115 -2.02 15.67 4.47
N GLU A 116 -2.78 16.42 3.69
CA GLU A 116 -2.99 17.87 3.89
C GLU A 116 -3.62 18.17 5.25
N ARG A 117 -4.60 17.37 5.67
CA ARG A 117 -5.21 17.49 7.01
C ARG A 117 -4.18 17.23 8.11
N GLU A 118 -3.34 16.21 7.95
CA GLU A 118 -2.31 15.89 8.93
C GLU A 118 -1.22 16.97 9.01
N VAL A 119 -0.80 17.52 7.88
CA VAL A 119 0.13 18.66 7.83
C VAL A 119 -0.43 19.86 8.60
N ALA A 120 -1.71 20.20 8.41
CA ALA A 120 -2.36 21.29 9.14
C ALA A 120 -2.40 21.03 10.65
N ILE A 121 -2.71 19.79 11.07
CA ILE A 121 -2.73 19.38 12.49
C ILE A 121 -1.33 19.49 13.11
N GLN A 122 -0.31 19.01 12.44
CA GLN A 122 1.08 19.08 12.94
C GLN A 122 1.60 20.51 12.99
N GLY A 123 1.24 21.34 11.99
CA GLY A 123 1.55 22.77 11.99
C GLY A 123 0.92 23.50 13.20
N ALA A 124 -0.36 23.25 13.46
CA ALA A 124 -1.05 23.84 14.61
C ALA A 124 -0.43 23.40 15.95
N LYS A 125 -0.05 22.12 16.09
CA LYS A 125 0.64 21.62 17.29
C LYS A 125 2.00 22.28 17.53
N LYS A 126 2.79 22.47 16.48
CA LYS A 126 4.09 23.17 16.58
C LYS A 126 3.92 24.63 17.03
N LEU A 127 2.94 25.35 16.51
CA LEU A 127 2.64 26.73 16.91
C LEU A 127 2.20 26.80 18.38
N ALA A 128 1.39 25.86 18.85
CA ALA A 128 0.94 25.81 20.24
C ALA A 128 2.07 25.49 21.23
N GLN A 129 3.09 24.74 20.83
CA GLN A 129 4.25 24.37 21.64
C GLN A 129 5.40 25.39 21.58
N GLY A 130 5.48 26.19 20.51
CA GLY A 130 6.51 27.23 20.33
C GLY A 130 6.17 28.60 20.90
N GLY A 131 5.01 28.74 21.53
CA GLY A 131 4.48 29.99 22.09
C GLY A 131 4.84 30.23 23.58
N ASN A 132 5.94 29.66 24.06
CA ASN A 132 6.47 29.94 25.42
C ASN A 132 7.89 30.49 25.34
#